data_03050d0b35146aca40a5cd96275eef27
#
_entry.id   03050d0b35146aca40a5cd96275eef27
#
_cell.length_a   1.000
_cell.length_b   1.000
_cell.length_c   1.000
_cell.angle_alpha   90.00
_cell.angle_beta   90.00
_cell.angle_gamma   90.00
#
_symmetry.space_group_name_H-M   'P 1'
#
loop_
_entity.id
_entity.type
_entity.pdbx_description
1 polymer ?
#
loop_
_entity_poly.entity_id
_entity_poly.type
_entity_poly.pdbx_seq_one_letter_code
_entity_poly.pdbx_strand_id
1 'polypeptide(L)'
;MGDSVVAATTRSPRLKPAAAGPALPALVAALAFIVACRLLLYAWMPDRSSDFDFLYNAAGRLLRGESPYPPAVQWFPYPLPAVLLAIPFTAIPLSLARPIFDVLVGAAFVYALGRKRGSYALLSVVSGAYLLAMWNGQTTPLMVAAALVPALGVLMAVRPNTAAALWIAWPSLRTLVAASLVLILSLVILPSWPWDWWLALPLDHTAMMPPILRPFGFILLLAALRWRLPEGRLILAMAAVPQTTLPYELVPLALIPANRLEMGIYVAGTWIAVAAAEGWQLSESMVHWNVTGWPVTLCAVYLPMLYLVFRRQKSTRGPRIEKERRRPHRLSDAELKVDVTTDGAGEIIVKVTHTPSGLFAAESGRNRAAAERKAHDKLAGMLRPSEKG
;
A
#
# COMPACT_ATOMS: atom_id res chain seq x y z
N MET A 1 31.53 31.90 -15.40
CA MET A 1 30.95 30.62 -15.82
C MET A 1 30.42 29.95 -14.59
N GLY A 2 29.13 30.10 -14.33
CA GLY A 2 28.48 29.55 -13.15
C GLY A 2 27.43 28.54 -13.59
N ASP A 3 27.72 27.25 -13.40
CA ASP A 3 26.80 26.16 -13.71
C ASP A 3 25.71 26.10 -12.62
N SER A 4 24.53 26.52 -12.99
CA SER A 4 23.33 26.33 -12.16
C SER A 4 22.86 24.87 -12.26
N VAL A 5 23.17 24.07 -11.23
CA VAL A 5 22.62 22.72 -11.06
C VAL A 5 21.13 22.84 -10.79
N VAL A 6 20.32 22.61 -11.82
CA VAL A 6 18.88 22.47 -11.69
C VAL A 6 18.58 21.14 -10.99
N ALA A 7 18.24 21.20 -9.71
CA ALA A 7 17.77 20.05 -8.96
C ALA A 7 16.46 19.55 -9.56
N ALA A 8 16.53 18.43 -10.28
CA ALA A 8 15.38 17.71 -10.78
C ALA A 8 14.60 17.09 -9.59
N THR A 9 13.58 17.78 -9.11
CA THR A 9 12.63 17.24 -8.15
C THR A 9 11.90 16.07 -8.80
N THR A 10 12.33 14.86 -8.49
CA THR A 10 11.66 13.62 -8.87
C THR A 10 10.30 13.56 -8.14
N ARG A 11 9.25 14.00 -8.83
CA ARG A 11 7.88 13.79 -8.34
C ARG A 11 7.62 12.30 -8.23
N SER A 12 7.48 11.82 -7.00
CA SER A 12 7.00 10.48 -6.67
C SER A 12 5.78 10.12 -7.54
N PRO A 13 5.76 8.92 -8.16
CA PRO A 13 4.61 8.46 -8.93
C PRO A 13 3.39 8.41 -8.01
N ARG A 14 2.50 9.40 -8.11
CA ARG A 14 1.23 9.38 -7.40
C ARG A 14 0.44 8.16 -7.86
N LEU A 15 0.06 7.30 -6.90
CA LEU A 15 -0.97 6.31 -7.13
C LEU A 15 -2.17 7.03 -7.76
N LYS A 16 -2.57 6.62 -8.98
CA LYS A 16 -3.81 7.15 -9.57
C LYS A 16 -4.91 6.99 -8.54
N PRO A 17 -5.69 8.04 -8.22
CA PRO A 17 -6.85 7.86 -7.37
C PRO A 17 -7.73 6.81 -8.01
N ALA A 18 -8.04 5.74 -7.27
CA ALA A 18 -9.00 4.76 -7.71
C ALA A 18 -10.31 5.50 -8.00
N ALA A 19 -10.84 5.31 -9.22
CA ALA A 19 -12.16 5.79 -9.56
C ALA A 19 -13.14 5.28 -8.51
N ALA A 20 -13.92 6.18 -7.92
CA ALA A 20 -14.90 5.98 -6.86
C ALA A 20 -14.48 4.93 -5.79
N GLY A 21 -14.40 5.33 -4.53
CA GLY A 21 -14.09 4.43 -3.41
C GLY A 21 -14.96 3.18 -3.45
N PRO A 22 -14.56 2.10 -2.76
CA PRO A 22 -15.37 0.87 -2.72
C PRO A 22 -16.75 1.23 -2.21
N ALA A 23 -17.77 0.63 -2.84
CA ALA A 23 -19.10 0.75 -2.31
C ALA A 23 -19.10 0.32 -0.84
N LEU A 24 -19.67 1.11 0.04
CA LEU A 24 -19.77 0.82 1.48
C LEU A 24 -20.16 -0.64 1.77
N PRO A 25 -21.10 -1.28 1.01
CA PRO A 25 -21.42 -2.69 1.17
C PRO A 25 -20.22 -3.64 1.05
N ALA A 26 -19.28 -3.39 0.15
CA ALA A 26 -18.10 -4.26 0.00
C ALA A 26 -17.13 -4.16 1.18
N LEU A 27 -16.98 -2.97 1.76
CA LEU A 27 -16.21 -2.78 3.00
C LEU A 27 -16.86 -3.50 4.18
N VAL A 28 -18.17 -3.33 4.33
CA VAL A 28 -18.94 -3.99 5.39
C VAL A 28 -18.85 -5.51 5.26
N ALA A 29 -19.03 -6.05 4.04
CA ALA A 29 -18.92 -7.49 3.80
C ALA A 29 -17.51 -8.04 4.13
N ALA A 30 -16.46 -7.32 3.75
CA ALA A 30 -15.09 -7.73 4.06
C ALA A 30 -14.81 -7.71 5.58
N LEU A 31 -15.29 -6.69 6.29
CA LEU A 31 -15.17 -6.60 7.75
C LEU A 31 -15.98 -7.68 8.45
N ALA A 32 -17.22 -7.92 8.02
CA ALA A 32 -18.07 -8.99 8.56
C ALA A 32 -17.42 -10.36 8.37
N PHE A 33 -16.80 -10.60 7.21
CA PHE A 33 -16.06 -11.83 6.94
C PHE A 33 -14.88 -12.00 7.92
N ILE A 34 -14.08 -10.95 8.14
CA ILE A 34 -12.96 -10.99 9.08
C ILE A 34 -13.43 -11.31 10.50
N VAL A 35 -14.49 -10.63 10.95
CA VAL A 35 -15.07 -10.86 12.29
C VAL A 35 -15.59 -12.28 12.39
N ALA A 36 -16.34 -12.78 11.40
CA ALA A 36 -16.86 -14.14 11.38
C ALA A 36 -15.74 -15.20 11.45
N CYS A 37 -14.70 -15.05 10.61
CA CYS A 37 -13.54 -15.95 10.63
C CYS A 37 -12.85 -15.94 12.01
N ARG A 38 -12.71 -14.76 12.61
CA ARG A 38 -12.07 -14.65 13.93
C ARG A 38 -12.90 -15.26 15.06
N LEU A 39 -14.22 -15.07 15.02
CA LEU A 39 -15.12 -15.69 15.97
C LEU A 39 -15.14 -17.22 15.83
N LEU A 40 -15.18 -17.74 14.61
CA LEU A 40 -15.07 -19.18 14.35
C LEU A 40 -13.75 -19.75 14.85
N LEU A 41 -12.64 -19.07 14.62
CA LEU A 41 -11.33 -19.48 15.12
C LEU A 41 -11.31 -19.50 16.65
N TYR A 42 -11.86 -18.47 17.29
CA TYR A 42 -11.95 -18.40 18.75
C TYR A 42 -12.82 -19.53 19.32
N ALA A 43 -13.97 -19.81 18.70
CA ALA A 43 -14.85 -20.88 19.13
C ALA A 43 -14.24 -22.27 18.96
N TRP A 44 -13.41 -22.46 17.94
CA TRP A 44 -12.83 -23.77 17.61
C TRP A 44 -11.53 -24.05 18.35
N MET A 45 -10.71 -23.01 18.57
CA MET A 45 -9.38 -23.10 19.21
C MET A 45 -9.14 -21.93 20.16
N PRO A 46 -9.85 -21.84 21.29
CA PRO A 46 -9.77 -20.68 22.20
C PRO A 46 -8.37 -20.49 22.79
N ASP A 47 -7.66 -21.58 23.07
CA ASP A 47 -6.35 -21.57 23.72
C ASP A 47 -5.17 -21.55 22.75
N ARG A 48 -5.44 -21.44 21.44
CA ARG A 48 -4.36 -21.40 20.45
C ARG A 48 -3.47 -20.18 20.68
N SER A 49 -2.18 -20.42 20.84
CA SER A 49 -1.16 -19.37 20.85
C SER A 49 -0.99 -18.75 19.45
N SER A 50 -0.66 -17.48 19.41
CA SER A 50 -0.37 -16.72 18.19
C SER A 50 0.89 -15.89 18.38
N ASP A 51 1.44 -15.37 17.30
CA ASP A 51 2.61 -14.48 17.37
C ASP A 51 2.31 -13.18 18.15
N PHE A 52 1.03 -12.78 18.18
CA PHE A 52 0.59 -11.66 19.02
C PHE A 52 0.82 -11.94 20.53
N ASP A 53 0.77 -13.19 20.98
CA ASP A 53 0.99 -13.54 22.37
C ASP A 53 2.41 -13.19 22.83
N PHE A 54 3.39 -13.37 21.92
CA PHE A 54 4.77 -12.94 22.22
C PHE A 54 4.84 -11.45 22.44
N LEU A 55 4.16 -10.65 21.60
CA LEU A 55 4.11 -9.20 21.73
C LEU A 55 3.40 -8.75 23.00
N TYR A 56 2.26 -9.37 23.31
CA TYR A 56 1.47 -9.11 24.52
C TYR A 56 2.28 -9.39 25.78
N ASN A 57 2.93 -10.55 25.86
CA ASN A 57 3.73 -10.95 27.00
C ASN A 57 4.98 -10.06 27.15
N ALA A 58 5.65 -9.71 26.05
CA ALA A 58 6.79 -8.80 26.06
C ALA A 58 6.39 -7.39 26.51
N ALA A 59 5.21 -6.89 26.07
CA ALA A 59 4.66 -5.62 26.54
C ALA A 59 4.36 -5.63 28.04
N GLY A 60 3.77 -6.72 28.53
CA GLY A 60 3.55 -6.90 29.98
C GLY A 60 4.84 -6.90 30.80
N ARG A 61 5.92 -7.52 30.30
CA ARG A 61 7.25 -7.46 30.94
C ARG A 61 7.79 -6.04 30.96
N LEU A 62 7.77 -5.34 29.81
CA LEU A 62 8.24 -3.97 29.73
C LEU A 62 7.54 -3.05 30.73
N LEU A 63 6.23 -3.19 30.92
CA LEU A 63 5.46 -2.41 31.89
C LEU A 63 5.83 -2.69 33.34
N ARG A 64 6.38 -3.90 33.63
CA ARG A 64 6.90 -4.24 34.98
C ARG A 64 8.37 -3.85 35.17
N GLY A 65 9.00 -3.17 34.18
CA GLY A 65 10.42 -2.82 34.21
C GLY A 65 11.35 -4.01 33.91
N GLU A 66 10.82 -5.11 33.38
CA GLU A 66 11.58 -6.29 32.98
C GLU A 66 12.00 -6.18 31.50
N SER A 67 13.08 -6.88 31.12
CA SER A 67 13.47 -6.97 29.70
C SER A 67 12.37 -7.67 28.88
N PRO A 68 11.94 -7.08 27.76
CA PRO A 68 11.04 -7.75 26.79
C PRO A 68 11.73 -8.92 26.06
N TYR A 69 13.08 -9.01 26.14
CA TYR A 69 13.94 -10.00 25.49
C TYR A 69 14.63 -10.91 26.51
N PRO A 70 13.93 -11.76 27.25
CA PRO A 70 14.56 -12.61 28.25
C PRO A 70 15.36 -13.72 27.56
N PRO A 71 16.54 -14.10 28.12
CA PRO A 71 17.39 -15.15 27.55
C PRO A 71 16.70 -16.53 27.38
N ALA A 72 15.67 -16.79 28.17
CA ALA A 72 14.89 -18.03 28.13
C ALA A 72 13.94 -18.11 26.90
N VAL A 73 13.65 -17.01 26.23
CA VAL A 73 12.82 -16.97 25.01
C VAL A 73 13.74 -16.99 23.81
N GLN A 74 14.07 -18.16 23.33
CA GLN A 74 15.04 -18.38 22.23
C GLN A 74 14.57 -17.93 20.86
N TRP A 75 13.34 -17.44 20.69
CA TRP A 75 12.82 -16.96 19.44
C TRP A 75 11.86 -15.77 19.65
N PHE A 76 12.41 -14.58 19.55
CA PHE A 76 11.58 -13.37 19.59
C PHE A 76 11.96 -12.45 18.42
N PRO A 77 11.32 -12.60 17.24
CA PRO A 77 11.74 -11.90 16.02
C PRO A 77 11.22 -10.46 15.93
N TYR A 78 10.66 -9.90 17.00
CA TYR A 78 9.98 -8.61 16.97
C TYR A 78 10.80 -7.49 17.62
N PRO A 79 11.01 -6.34 16.92
CA PRO A 79 11.69 -5.17 17.47
C PRO A 79 10.82 -4.48 18.53
N LEU A 80 11.42 -3.64 19.37
CA LEU A 80 10.70 -2.93 20.43
C LEU A 80 9.48 -2.14 19.94
N PRO A 81 9.47 -1.45 18.78
CA PRO A 81 8.27 -0.84 18.26
C PRO A 81 7.05 -1.77 18.15
N ALA A 82 7.26 -3.05 17.86
CA ALA A 82 6.18 -4.04 17.85
C ALA A 82 5.65 -4.33 19.25
N VAL A 83 6.53 -4.39 20.24
CA VAL A 83 6.15 -4.55 21.66
C VAL A 83 5.34 -3.34 22.13
N LEU A 84 5.76 -2.12 21.78
CA LEU A 84 5.04 -0.89 22.11
C LEU A 84 3.62 -0.86 21.51
N LEU A 85 3.43 -1.41 20.31
CA LEU A 85 2.10 -1.56 19.70
C LEU A 85 1.17 -2.44 20.56
N ALA A 86 1.70 -3.42 21.27
CA ALA A 86 0.91 -4.33 22.08
C ALA A 86 0.55 -3.78 23.48
N ILE A 87 1.20 -2.72 23.95
CA ILE A 87 0.96 -2.14 25.29
C ILE A 87 -0.52 -1.87 25.58
N PRO A 88 -1.31 -1.20 24.71
CA PRO A 88 -2.72 -0.93 25.01
C PRO A 88 -3.57 -2.19 25.25
N PHE A 89 -3.15 -3.32 24.67
CA PHE A 89 -3.87 -4.57 24.78
C PHE A 89 -3.60 -5.28 26.11
N THR A 90 -2.54 -4.94 26.83
CA THR A 90 -2.23 -5.56 28.15
C THR A 90 -3.22 -5.15 29.23
N ALA A 91 -4.05 -4.14 28.98
CA ALA A 91 -5.13 -3.72 29.88
C ALA A 91 -6.32 -4.70 29.92
N ILE A 92 -6.38 -5.66 29.00
CA ILE A 92 -7.47 -6.65 28.88
C ILE A 92 -6.87 -8.07 28.84
N PRO A 93 -7.62 -9.11 29.24
CA PRO A 93 -7.14 -10.49 29.18
C PRO A 93 -6.72 -10.88 27.74
N LEU A 94 -5.67 -11.69 27.63
CA LEU A 94 -5.11 -12.12 26.33
C LEU A 94 -6.15 -12.78 25.43
N SER A 95 -7.10 -13.54 25.99
CA SER A 95 -8.21 -14.17 25.27
C SER A 95 -9.09 -13.16 24.50
N LEU A 96 -9.24 -11.95 25.03
CA LEU A 96 -9.95 -10.85 24.37
C LEU A 96 -9.02 -9.99 23.52
N ALA A 97 -7.77 -9.80 23.95
CA ALA A 97 -6.78 -9.01 23.24
C ALA A 97 -6.48 -9.55 21.84
N ARG A 98 -6.34 -10.88 21.68
CA ARG A 98 -6.10 -11.56 20.41
C ARG A 98 -7.15 -11.22 19.35
N PRO A 99 -8.45 -11.53 19.56
CA PRO A 99 -9.46 -11.25 18.53
C PRO A 99 -9.60 -9.75 18.23
N ILE A 100 -9.47 -8.89 19.23
CA ILE A 100 -9.53 -7.44 19.03
C ILE A 100 -8.36 -6.97 18.15
N PHE A 101 -7.14 -7.43 18.43
CA PHE A 101 -5.96 -7.12 17.62
C PHE A 101 -6.16 -7.54 16.17
N ASP A 102 -6.55 -8.79 15.91
CA ASP A 102 -6.75 -9.32 14.57
C ASP A 102 -7.81 -8.56 13.78
N VAL A 103 -8.92 -8.19 14.44
CA VAL A 103 -9.99 -7.39 13.82
C VAL A 103 -9.50 -5.98 13.51
N LEU A 104 -8.73 -5.34 14.39
CA LEU A 104 -8.17 -4.01 14.13
C LEU A 104 -7.16 -4.01 12.99
N VAL A 105 -6.26 -5.01 12.95
CA VAL A 105 -5.31 -5.21 11.86
C VAL A 105 -6.06 -5.42 10.54
N GLY A 106 -7.07 -6.27 10.54
CA GLY A 106 -7.92 -6.54 9.38
C GLY A 106 -8.71 -5.33 8.92
N ALA A 107 -9.28 -4.56 9.85
CA ALA A 107 -10.02 -3.33 9.55
C ALA A 107 -9.11 -2.27 8.90
N ALA A 108 -7.89 -2.08 9.42
CA ALA A 108 -6.91 -1.19 8.83
C ALA A 108 -6.54 -1.62 7.41
N PHE A 109 -6.32 -2.92 7.18
CA PHE A 109 -5.99 -3.50 5.88
C PHE A 109 -7.13 -3.29 4.87
N VAL A 110 -8.36 -3.65 5.22
CA VAL A 110 -9.56 -3.50 4.38
C VAL A 110 -9.81 -2.03 4.04
N TYR A 111 -9.74 -1.14 5.03
CA TYR A 111 -9.89 0.29 4.83
C TYR A 111 -8.85 0.84 3.83
N ALA A 112 -7.58 0.50 4.04
CA ALA A 112 -6.49 0.99 3.20
C ALA A 112 -6.62 0.49 1.75
N LEU A 113 -6.88 -0.80 1.56
CA LEU A 113 -7.07 -1.39 0.23
C LEU A 113 -8.30 -0.81 -0.47
N GLY A 114 -9.43 -0.78 0.22
CA GLY A 114 -10.65 -0.24 -0.32
C GLY A 114 -10.50 1.20 -0.79
N ARG A 115 -9.88 2.05 0.04
CA ARG A 115 -9.66 3.46 -0.27
C ARG A 115 -8.67 3.72 -1.41
N LYS A 116 -7.66 2.86 -1.57
CA LYS A 116 -6.52 3.12 -2.47
C LYS A 116 -6.50 2.25 -3.72
N ARG A 117 -7.11 1.07 -3.68
CA ARG A 117 -7.07 0.09 -4.77
C ARG A 117 -8.44 -0.25 -5.35
N GLY A 118 -9.50 0.00 -4.60
CA GLY A 118 -10.87 -0.30 -5.01
C GLY A 118 -11.39 -1.65 -4.52
N SER A 119 -12.66 -1.96 -4.84
CA SER A 119 -13.39 -3.11 -4.29
C SER A 119 -12.78 -4.47 -4.67
N TYR A 120 -12.14 -4.60 -5.84
CA TYR A 120 -11.52 -5.87 -6.24
C TYR A 120 -10.39 -6.29 -5.30
N ALA A 121 -9.68 -5.31 -4.71
CA ALA A 121 -8.57 -5.59 -3.80
C ALA A 121 -9.05 -6.20 -2.47
N LEU A 122 -10.32 -5.98 -2.10
CA LEU A 122 -10.93 -6.57 -0.91
C LEU A 122 -11.04 -8.09 -1.00
N LEU A 123 -11.02 -8.69 -2.20
CA LEU A 123 -10.95 -10.15 -2.37
C LEU A 123 -9.68 -10.75 -1.75
N SER A 124 -8.65 -9.94 -1.49
CA SER A 124 -7.45 -10.43 -0.80
C SER A 124 -7.71 -10.94 0.62
N VAL A 125 -8.84 -10.56 1.28
CA VAL A 125 -9.18 -11.05 2.62
C VAL A 125 -9.54 -12.54 2.64
N VAL A 126 -9.94 -13.11 1.49
CA VAL A 126 -10.18 -14.55 1.36
C VAL A 126 -8.95 -15.31 0.86
N SER A 127 -7.81 -14.65 0.71
CA SER A 127 -6.55 -15.31 0.32
C SER A 127 -6.00 -16.18 1.45
N GLY A 128 -5.38 -17.29 1.10
CA GLY A 128 -4.69 -18.13 2.07
C GLY A 128 -3.62 -17.36 2.85
N ALA A 129 -2.91 -16.43 2.19
CA ALA A 129 -1.91 -15.58 2.83
C ALA A 129 -2.53 -14.70 3.95
N TYR A 130 -3.66 -14.05 3.67
CA TYR A 130 -4.31 -13.19 4.66
C TYR A 130 -4.91 -14.01 5.81
N LEU A 131 -5.61 -15.12 5.51
CA LEU A 131 -6.22 -15.95 6.53
C LEU A 131 -5.16 -16.59 7.43
N LEU A 132 -4.02 -17.02 6.88
CA LEU A 132 -2.90 -17.52 7.66
C LEU A 132 -2.25 -16.39 8.49
N ALA A 133 -2.18 -15.17 7.98
CA ALA A 133 -1.71 -14.01 8.74
C ALA A 133 -2.62 -13.74 9.97
N MET A 134 -3.92 -13.75 9.77
CA MET A 134 -4.91 -13.61 10.84
C MET A 134 -4.83 -14.80 11.83
N TRP A 135 -4.70 -16.02 11.32
CA TRP A 135 -4.56 -17.24 12.12
C TRP A 135 -3.37 -17.17 13.07
N ASN A 136 -2.26 -16.60 12.63
CA ASN A 136 -1.04 -16.46 13.41
C ASN A 136 -0.91 -15.11 14.15
N GLY A 137 -1.91 -14.20 14.10
CA GLY A 137 -1.81 -12.87 14.72
C GLY A 137 -0.72 -11.99 14.15
N GLN A 138 -0.52 -12.04 12.81
CA GLN A 138 0.57 -11.36 12.12
C GLN A 138 0.31 -9.89 11.86
N THR A 139 1.38 -9.08 11.92
CA THR A 139 1.34 -7.66 11.61
C THR A 139 1.50 -7.35 10.12
N THR A 140 1.74 -8.34 9.25
CA THR A 140 1.98 -8.13 7.80
C THR A 140 0.85 -7.36 7.10
N PRO A 141 -0.46 -7.63 7.35
CA PRO A 141 -1.54 -6.83 6.77
C PRO A 141 -1.51 -5.37 7.21
N LEU A 142 -1.06 -5.11 8.45
CA LEU A 142 -0.92 -3.75 8.99
C LEU A 142 0.18 -2.98 8.26
N MET A 143 1.28 -3.63 7.85
CA MET A 143 2.33 -3.01 7.03
C MET A 143 1.81 -2.57 5.67
N VAL A 144 0.98 -3.39 5.03
CA VAL A 144 0.31 -3.01 3.77
C VAL A 144 -0.59 -1.79 3.97
N ALA A 145 -1.36 -1.75 5.06
CA ALA A 145 -2.19 -0.59 5.39
C ALA A 145 -1.34 0.67 5.60
N ALA A 146 -0.23 0.57 6.34
CA ALA A 146 0.68 1.67 6.60
C ALA A 146 1.37 2.20 5.33
N ALA A 147 1.70 1.32 4.39
CA ALA A 147 2.25 1.72 3.09
C ALA A 147 1.25 2.50 2.22
N LEU A 148 -0.03 2.16 2.31
CA LEU A 148 -1.09 2.80 1.52
C LEU A 148 -1.64 4.08 2.17
N VAL A 149 -1.59 4.20 3.50
CA VAL A 149 -2.16 5.30 4.27
C VAL A 149 -1.05 5.97 5.09
N PRO A 150 -0.47 7.09 4.63
CA PRO A 150 0.67 7.73 5.29
C PRO A 150 0.44 8.11 6.77
N ALA A 151 -0.81 8.32 7.19
CA ALA A 151 -1.15 8.56 8.60
C ALA A 151 -0.84 7.35 9.50
N LEU A 152 -0.79 6.14 8.94
CA LEU A 152 -0.39 4.90 9.62
C LEU A 152 1.12 4.64 9.53
N GLY A 153 1.89 5.56 9.00
CA GLY A 153 3.33 5.40 8.74
C GLY A 153 4.16 5.05 9.97
N VAL A 154 3.73 5.44 11.17
CA VAL A 154 4.33 5.08 12.46
C VAL A 154 4.43 3.55 12.64
N LEU A 155 3.48 2.79 12.07
CA LEU A 155 3.42 1.35 12.17
C LEU A 155 4.48 0.62 11.33
N MET A 156 5.12 1.31 10.38
CA MET A 156 6.19 0.70 9.58
C MET A 156 7.41 0.27 10.41
N ALA A 157 7.61 0.87 11.60
CA ALA A 157 8.66 0.46 12.53
C ALA A 157 8.42 -0.91 13.17
N VAL A 158 7.17 -1.41 13.13
CA VAL A 158 6.75 -2.68 13.79
C VAL A 158 7.37 -3.92 13.11
N ARG A 159 7.54 -3.87 11.79
CA ARG A 159 8.10 -5.00 11.01
C ARG A 159 9.02 -4.46 9.91
N PRO A 160 10.26 -4.13 10.23
CA PRO A 160 11.14 -3.35 9.37
C PRO A 160 11.48 -4.03 8.03
N ASN A 161 11.58 -5.36 7.97
CA ASN A 161 11.84 -6.11 6.72
C ASN A 161 10.72 -5.91 5.69
N THR A 162 9.48 -6.23 6.06
CA THR A 162 8.30 -6.04 5.18
C THR A 162 8.05 -4.55 4.88
N ALA A 163 8.24 -3.70 5.90
CA ALA A 163 8.11 -2.25 5.76
C ALA A 163 9.12 -1.67 4.75
N ALA A 164 10.38 -2.10 4.80
CA ALA A 164 11.40 -1.69 3.85
C ALA A 164 11.02 -2.06 2.41
N ALA A 165 10.56 -3.30 2.18
CA ALA A 165 10.12 -3.74 0.86
C ALA A 165 8.95 -2.90 0.32
N LEU A 166 7.97 -2.60 1.15
CA LEU A 166 6.83 -1.76 0.79
C LEU A 166 7.24 -0.30 0.56
N TRP A 167 8.16 0.24 1.37
CA TRP A 167 8.67 1.59 1.20
C TRP A 167 9.50 1.74 -0.08
N ILE A 168 10.33 0.78 -0.43
CA ILE A 168 11.07 0.74 -1.71
C ILE A 168 10.09 0.76 -2.89
N ALA A 169 8.98 0.05 -2.77
CA ALA A 169 7.95 0.02 -3.80
C ALA A 169 7.21 1.36 -3.91
N TRP A 170 6.77 1.94 -2.80
CA TRP A 170 6.02 3.20 -2.71
C TRP A 170 6.67 4.16 -1.71
N PRO A 171 7.78 4.81 -2.07
CA PRO A 171 8.51 5.69 -1.16
C PRO A 171 7.64 6.88 -0.73
N SER A 172 7.64 7.14 0.58
CA SER A 172 6.94 8.25 1.20
C SER A 172 7.80 8.84 2.31
N LEU A 173 8.19 10.10 2.16
CA LEU A 173 8.99 10.79 3.20
C LEU A 173 8.21 10.88 4.52
N ARG A 174 6.89 11.13 4.46
CA ARG A 174 6.04 11.20 5.66
C ARG A 174 6.04 9.90 6.43
N THR A 175 5.92 8.78 5.72
CA THR A 175 5.97 7.43 6.31
C THR A 175 7.35 7.14 6.90
N LEU A 176 8.42 7.50 6.19
CA LEU A 176 9.79 7.32 6.68
C LEU A 176 10.03 8.12 7.97
N VAL A 177 9.70 9.41 7.97
CA VAL A 177 9.84 10.28 9.16
C VAL A 177 9.03 9.73 10.34
N ALA A 178 7.78 9.33 10.10
CA ALA A 178 6.92 8.78 11.15
C ALA A 178 7.50 7.48 11.75
N ALA A 179 7.97 6.56 10.92
CA ALA A 179 8.63 5.33 11.38
C ALA A 179 9.94 5.63 12.13
N SER A 180 10.76 6.57 11.63
CA SER A 180 11.99 6.98 12.30
C SER A 180 11.74 7.59 13.68
N LEU A 181 10.69 8.39 13.85
CA LEU A 181 10.32 8.94 15.14
C LEU A 181 9.96 7.84 16.15
N VAL A 182 9.23 6.79 15.72
CA VAL A 182 8.92 5.64 16.58
C VAL A 182 10.19 4.86 16.95
N LEU A 183 11.12 4.68 16.01
CA LEU A 183 12.40 4.04 16.28
C LEU A 183 13.22 4.85 17.30
N ILE A 184 13.31 6.17 17.13
CA ILE A 184 14.00 7.06 18.07
C ILE A 184 13.34 6.98 19.47
N LEU A 185 12.01 7.07 19.52
CA LEU A 185 11.28 6.93 20.78
C LEU A 185 11.55 5.59 21.46
N SER A 186 11.60 4.51 20.70
CA SER A 186 11.89 3.19 21.25
C SER A 186 13.31 3.11 21.82
N LEU A 187 14.30 3.79 21.21
CA LEU A 187 15.65 3.90 21.75
C LEU A 187 15.72 4.74 23.04
N VAL A 188 14.86 5.74 23.18
CA VAL A 188 14.75 6.52 24.43
C VAL A 188 14.16 5.66 25.57
N ILE A 189 13.16 4.82 25.25
CA ILE A 189 12.51 3.93 26.23
C ILE A 189 13.46 2.81 26.70
N LEU A 190 14.15 2.16 25.78
CA LEU A 190 15.09 1.07 26.08
C LEU A 190 16.27 1.14 25.12
N PRO A 191 17.35 1.85 25.46
CA PRO A 191 18.50 2.06 24.55
C PRO A 191 19.18 0.77 24.08
N SER A 192 19.17 -0.28 24.92
CA SER A 192 19.81 -1.56 24.63
C SER A 192 19.00 -2.45 23.67
N TRP A 193 17.73 -2.13 23.42
CA TRP A 193 16.82 -3.04 22.70
C TRP A 193 17.33 -3.54 21.33
N PRO A 194 18.06 -2.76 20.52
CA PRO A 194 18.51 -3.28 19.22
C PRO A 194 19.48 -4.44 19.37
N TRP A 195 20.33 -4.35 20.40
CA TRP A 195 21.30 -5.40 20.72
C TRP A 195 20.62 -6.60 21.37
N ASP A 196 19.73 -6.35 22.34
CA ASP A 196 18.98 -7.41 23.02
C ASP A 196 18.10 -8.17 22.01
N TRP A 197 17.45 -7.45 21.09
CA TRP A 197 16.68 -8.04 20.00
C TRP A 197 17.56 -8.87 19.06
N TRP A 198 18.74 -8.33 18.67
CA TRP A 198 19.67 -9.06 17.81
C TRP A 198 20.08 -10.41 18.44
N LEU A 199 20.34 -10.43 19.73
CA LEU A 199 20.68 -11.66 20.47
C LEU A 199 19.49 -12.62 20.63
N ALA A 200 18.26 -12.10 20.62
CA ALA A 200 17.03 -12.89 20.72
C ALA A 200 16.58 -13.46 19.37
N LEU A 201 17.19 -13.05 18.25
CA LEU A 201 16.91 -13.63 16.93
C LEU A 201 17.38 -15.10 16.91
N PRO A 202 16.66 -15.97 16.17
CA PRO A 202 17.07 -17.35 16.03
C PRO A 202 18.47 -17.45 15.38
N LEU A 203 19.32 -18.26 15.98
CA LEU A 203 20.69 -18.54 15.44
C LEU A 203 20.61 -19.28 14.09
N ASP A 204 19.52 -19.99 13.85
CA ASP A 204 19.27 -20.65 12.56
C ASP A 204 18.78 -19.64 11.52
N HIS A 205 19.73 -19.04 10.81
CA HIS A 205 19.46 -18.08 9.75
C HIS A 205 18.68 -18.67 8.57
N THR A 206 18.57 -20.02 8.48
CA THR A 206 17.83 -20.67 7.38
C THR A 206 16.33 -20.40 7.46
N ALA A 207 15.79 -20.21 8.66
CA ALA A 207 14.38 -19.89 8.86
C ALA A 207 13.97 -18.52 8.26
N MET A 208 14.92 -17.57 8.19
CA MET A 208 14.69 -16.21 7.70
C MET A 208 15.52 -15.90 6.44
N MET A 209 15.79 -16.89 5.63
CA MET A 209 16.56 -16.72 4.38
C MET A 209 15.80 -15.85 3.36
N PRO A 210 16.43 -14.84 2.75
CA PRO A 210 15.83 -14.11 1.65
C PRO A 210 15.40 -15.03 0.51
N PRO A 211 14.22 -14.82 -0.10
CA PRO A 211 13.74 -15.61 -1.23
C PRO A 211 14.73 -15.78 -2.38
N ILE A 212 15.53 -14.75 -2.66
CA ILE A 212 16.53 -14.78 -3.74
C ILE A 212 17.62 -15.85 -3.54
N LEU A 213 17.92 -16.19 -2.28
CA LEU A 213 18.93 -17.20 -1.94
C LEU A 213 18.37 -18.62 -1.87
N ARG A 214 17.05 -18.78 -1.98
CA ARG A 214 16.38 -20.09 -1.99
C ARG A 214 16.48 -20.74 -3.38
N PRO A 215 16.24 -22.08 -3.51
CA PRO A 215 16.26 -22.75 -4.80
C PRO A 215 15.44 -22.01 -5.86
N PHE A 216 16.06 -21.72 -7.01
CA PHE A 216 15.48 -20.95 -8.11
C PHE A 216 15.00 -19.53 -7.78
N GLY A 217 15.18 -19.03 -6.55
CA GLY A 217 14.76 -17.69 -6.14
C GLY A 217 15.42 -16.56 -6.93
N PHE A 218 16.60 -16.80 -7.50
CA PHE A 218 17.30 -15.84 -8.38
C PHE A 218 16.44 -15.41 -9.58
N ILE A 219 15.44 -16.18 -10.00
CA ILE A 219 14.50 -15.81 -11.07
C ILE A 219 13.78 -14.51 -10.73
N LEU A 220 13.56 -14.22 -9.45
CA LEU A 220 12.91 -12.98 -9.00
C LEU A 220 13.74 -11.72 -9.33
N LEU A 221 15.05 -11.86 -9.61
CA LEU A 221 15.88 -10.76 -10.12
C LEU A 221 15.37 -10.20 -11.46
N LEU A 222 14.63 -10.99 -12.22
CA LEU A 222 13.99 -10.51 -13.45
C LEU A 222 13.06 -9.31 -13.17
N ALA A 223 12.53 -9.16 -11.96
CA ALA A 223 11.75 -7.99 -11.57
C ALA A 223 12.54 -6.68 -11.71
N ALA A 224 13.88 -6.71 -11.67
CA ALA A 224 14.74 -5.56 -11.91
C ALA A 224 14.53 -4.96 -13.31
N LEU A 225 14.20 -5.76 -14.31
CA LEU A 225 13.87 -5.29 -15.67
C LEU A 225 12.60 -4.40 -15.67
N ARG A 226 11.82 -4.46 -14.61
CA ARG A 226 10.61 -3.67 -14.36
C ARG A 226 10.76 -2.73 -13.16
N TRP A 227 11.98 -2.37 -12.78
CA TRP A 227 12.30 -1.48 -11.65
C TRP A 227 11.51 -0.15 -11.65
N ARG A 228 11.20 0.39 -12.83
CA ARG A 228 10.40 1.61 -12.94
C ARG A 228 8.95 1.46 -12.46
N LEU A 229 8.42 0.24 -12.40
CA LEU A 229 7.10 -0.05 -11.85
C LEU A 229 7.21 -0.32 -10.35
N PRO A 230 6.34 0.27 -9.52
CA PRO A 230 6.35 0.01 -8.08
C PRO A 230 6.16 -1.47 -7.73
N GLU A 231 5.36 -2.19 -8.51
CA GLU A 231 5.15 -3.62 -8.35
C GLU A 231 6.40 -4.44 -8.67
N GLY A 232 7.21 -4.01 -9.64
CA GLY A 232 8.52 -4.62 -9.92
C GLY A 232 9.49 -4.41 -8.77
N ARG A 233 9.53 -3.20 -8.20
CA ARG A 233 10.30 -2.91 -6.99
C ARG A 233 9.83 -3.73 -5.80
N LEU A 234 8.51 -3.92 -5.64
CA LEU A 234 7.96 -4.73 -4.56
C LEU A 234 8.46 -6.17 -4.64
N ILE A 235 8.35 -6.84 -5.81
CA ILE A 235 8.83 -8.21 -5.97
C ILE A 235 10.32 -8.29 -5.66
N LEU A 236 11.12 -7.38 -6.22
CA LEU A 236 12.56 -7.39 -6.02
C LEU A 236 12.94 -7.17 -4.56
N ALA A 237 12.31 -6.21 -3.89
CA ALA A 237 12.54 -5.93 -2.48
C ALA A 237 12.09 -7.08 -1.59
N MET A 238 10.90 -7.67 -1.86
CA MET A 238 10.44 -8.87 -1.16
C MET A 238 11.36 -10.08 -1.38
N ALA A 239 11.99 -10.18 -2.55
CA ALA A 239 12.97 -11.23 -2.82
C ALA A 239 14.28 -11.04 -2.04
N ALA A 240 14.66 -9.80 -1.72
CA ALA A 240 15.93 -9.47 -1.09
C ALA A 240 15.87 -9.39 0.44
N VAL A 241 14.70 -9.12 1.02
CA VAL A 241 14.56 -9.00 2.49
C VAL A 241 14.46 -10.36 3.16
N PRO A 242 15.09 -10.54 4.34
CA PRO A 242 14.90 -11.74 5.15
C PRO A 242 13.43 -11.92 5.53
N GLN A 243 12.90 -13.12 5.28
CA GLN A 243 11.52 -13.46 5.61
C GLN A 243 11.36 -14.97 5.76
N THR A 244 10.35 -15.38 6.52
CA THR A 244 10.00 -16.80 6.61
C THR A 244 9.41 -17.28 5.28
N THR A 245 9.34 -18.59 5.09
CA THR A 245 8.67 -19.19 3.92
C THR A 245 7.16 -19.29 4.08
N LEU A 246 6.65 -18.94 5.25
CA LEU A 246 5.23 -19.08 5.55
C LEU A 246 4.39 -18.18 4.63
N PRO A 247 3.26 -18.66 4.10
CA PRO A 247 2.46 -17.94 3.12
C PRO A 247 1.94 -16.57 3.58
N TYR A 248 1.87 -16.29 4.88
CA TYR A 248 1.48 -14.96 5.36
C TYR A 248 2.46 -13.83 4.96
N GLU A 249 3.71 -14.16 4.65
CA GLU A 249 4.67 -13.19 4.10
C GLU A 249 4.29 -12.69 2.71
N LEU A 250 3.39 -13.39 2.02
CA LEU A 250 2.94 -13.04 0.66
C LEU A 250 1.87 -11.94 0.65
N VAL A 251 1.33 -11.53 1.80
CA VAL A 251 0.27 -10.51 1.88
C VAL A 251 0.62 -9.21 1.12
N PRO A 252 1.87 -8.68 1.13
CA PRO A 252 2.22 -7.51 0.34
C PRO A 252 2.02 -7.67 -1.17
N LEU A 253 2.13 -8.91 -1.70
CA LEU A 253 1.94 -9.18 -3.12
C LEU A 253 0.49 -8.97 -3.58
N ALA A 254 -0.50 -8.88 -2.66
CA ALA A 254 -1.86 -8.45 -2.94
C ALA A 254 -1.94 -7.03 -3.56
N LEU A 255 -0.86 -6.26 -3.50
CA LEU A 255 -0.76 -4.95 -4.14
C LEU A 255 -0.42 -5.01 -5.64
N ILE A 256 -0.07 -6.20 -6.18
CA ILE A 256 0.28 -6.36 -7.58
C ILE A 256 -0.97 -6.47 -8.48
N PRO A 257 -2.00 -7.28 -8.18
CA PRO A 257 -3.20 -7.39 -8.99
C PRO A 257 -3.86 -6.04 -9.27
N ALA A 258 -4.36 -5.82 -10.51
CA ALA A 258 -4.99 -4.59 -10.95
C ALA A 258 -6.51 -4.74 -11.21
N ASN A 259 -7.03 -5.97 -11.20
CA ASN A 259 -8.44 -6.28 -11.44
C ASN A 259 -8.85 -7.59 -10.73
N ARG A 260 -10.14 -7.94 -10.83
CA ARG A 260 -10.69 -9.13 -10.15
C ARG A 260 -10.06 -10.45 -10.58
N LEU A 261 -9.77 -10.61 -11.89
CA LEU A 261 -9.17 -11.84 -12.40
C LEU A 261 -7.75 -12.03 -11.86
N GLU A 262 -6.93 -10.97 -11.91
CA GLU A 262 -5.57 -11.01 -11.38
C GLU A 262 -5.57 -11.24 -9.86
N MET A 263 -6.54 -10.65 -9.14
CA MET A 263 -6.71 -10.90 -7.71
C MET A 263 -7.14 -12.35 -7.45
N GLY A 264 -7.99 -12.93 -8.30
CA GLY A 264 -8.34 -14.34 -8.25
C GLY A 264 -7.13 -15.27 -8.42
N ILE A 265 -6.22 -14.93 -9.33
CA ILE A 265 -4.95 -15.66 -9.52
C ILE A 265 -4.11 -15.60 -8.24
N TYR A 266 -3.97 -14.42 -7.64
CA TYR A 266 -3.26 -14.26 -6.36
C TYR A 266 -3.90 -15.08 -5.24
N VAL A 267 -5.22 -15.00 -5.08
CA VAL A 267 -5.97 -15.76 -4.07
C VAL A 267 -5.76 -17.26 -4.24
N ALA A 268 -5.96 -17.78 -5.46
CA ALA A 268 -5.76 -19.21 -5.75
C ALA A 268 -4.32 -19.66 -5.49
N GLY A 269 -3.34 -18.87 -5.94
CA GLY A 269 -1.93 -19.17 -5.73
C GLY A 269 -1.55 -19.23 -4.25
N THR A 270 -2.07 -18.31 -3.42
CA THR A 270 -1.82 -18.31 -1.97
C THR A 270 -2.47 -19.50 -1.26
N TRP A 271 -3.64 -19.97 -1.72
CA TRP A 271 -4.24 -21.20 -1.20
C TRP A 271 -3.45 -22.45 -1.57
N ILE A 272 -2.89 -22.53 -2.79
CA ILE A 272 -1.98 -23.61 -3.18
C ILE A 272 -0.75 -23.61 -2.28
N ALA A 273 -0.19 -22.43 -1.98
CA ALA A 273 0.95 -22.31 -1.07
C ALA A 273 0.61 -22.75 0.36
N VAL A 274 -0.58 -22.38 0.88
CA VAL A 274 -1.05 -22.83 2.20
C VAL A 274 -1.29 -24.34 2.23
N ALA A 275 -1.97 -24.89 1.22
CA ALA A 275 -2.23 -26.33 1.15
C ALA A 275 -0.93 -27.14 1.07
N ALA A 276 0.07 -26.65 0.36
CA ALA A 276 1.39 -27.24 0.36
C ALA A 276 2.07 -27.16 1.73
N ALA A 277 1.91 -26.03 2.45
CA ALA A 277 2.43 -25.84 3.79
C ALA A 277 1.81 -26.83 4.79
N GLU A 278 0.50 -26.98 4.78
CA GLU A 278 -0.23 -27.90 5.66
C GLU A 278 0.06 -29.37 5.32
N GLY A 279 0.10 -29.71 4.03
CA GLY A 279 0.34 -31.09 3.58
C GLY A 279 1.75 -31.63 3.90
N TRP A 280 2.71 -30.75 4.20
CA TRP A 280 4.09 -31.13 4.52
C TRP A 280 4.37 -31.13 6.03
N GLN A 281 3.35 -31.09 6.86
CA GLN A 281 3.45 -31.05 8.31
C GLN A 281 4.49 -30.04 8.81
N LEU A 282 4.07 -28.80 9.04
CA LEU A 282 4.90 -27.69 9.57
C LEU A 282 5.71 -28.03 10.84
N SER A 283 5.53 -29.23 11.40
CA SER A 283 6.28 -29.75 12.55
C SER A 283 7.70 -30.23 12.20
N GLU A 284 7.99 -30.49 10.94
CA GLU A 284 9.34 -30.85 10.53
C GLU A 284 10.07 -29.58 10.07
N SER A 285 11.18 -29.32 10.65
CA SER A 285 12.03 -28.14 10.62
C SER A 285 11.78 -27.13 9.46
N MET A 286 11.80 -25.83 9.76
CA MET A 286 11.75 -24.73 8.78
C MET A 286 12.77 -24.88 7.64
N VAL A 287 13.88 -25.59 7.87
CA VAL A 287 14.90 -25.92 6.86
C VAL A 287 14.31 -26.82 5.76
N HIS A 288 13.56 -27.85 6.14
CA HIS A 288 12.92 -28.73 5.18
C HIS A 288 11.90 -28.00 4.34
N TRP A 289 11.09 -27.12 4.95
CA TRP A 289 10.14 -26.28 4.23
C TRP A 289 10.82 -25.34 3.20
N ASN A 290 11.99 -24.79 3.50
CA ASN A 290 12.72 -23.97 2.55
C ASN A 290 13.07 -24.69 1.26
N VAL A 291 13.31 -25.99 1.33
CA VAL A 291 13.67 -26.82 0.15
C VAL A 291 12.44 -27.32 -0.59
N THR A 292 11.40 -27.72 0.12
CA THR A 292 10.25 -28.45 -0.45
C THR A 292 9.03 -27.56 -0.69
N GLY A 293 8.68 -26.67 0.22
CA GLY A 293 7.51 -25.79 0.11
C GLY A 293 7.78 -24.51 -0.67
N TRP A 294 9.03 -24.05 -0.66
CA TRP A 294 9.40 -22.86 -1.39
C TRP A 294 9.17 -22.96 -2.91
N PRO A 295 9.52 -24.03 -3.62
CA PRO A 295 9.23 -24.15 -5.05
C PRO A 295 7.75 -24.00 -5.37
N VAL A 296 6.86 -24.52 -4.53
CA VAL A 296 5.41 -24.37 -4.69
C VAL A 296 5.02 -22.89 -4.52
N THR A 297 5.51 -22.23 -3.49
CA THR A 297 5.26 -20.80 -3.26
C THR A 297 5.79 -19.93 -4.42
N LEU A 298 7.00 -20.25 -4.92
CA LEU A 298 7.58 -19.59 -6.08
C LEU A 298 6.69 -19.74 -7.31
N CYS A 299 6.30 -20.97 -7.65
CA CYS A 299 5.51 -21.26 -8.84
C CYS A 299 4.06 -20.77 -8.75
N ALA A 300 3.42 -20.92 -7.58
CA ALA A 300 2.01 -20.60 -7.43
C ALA A 300 1.75 -19.11 -7.19
N VAL A 301 2.70 -18.36 -6.61
CA VAL A 301 2.47 -16.96 -6.25
C VAL A 301 3.50 -16.04 -6.92
N TYR A 302 4.79 -16.19 -6.66
CA TYR A 302 5.78 -15.23 -7.14
C TYR A 302 5.85 -15.17 -8.67
N LEU A 303 5.91 -16.31 -9.37
CA LEU A 303 5.99 -16.32 -10.84
C LEU A 303 4.73 -15.76 -11.51
N PRO A 304 3.49 -16.09 -11.10
CA PRO A 304 2.30 -15.44 -11.59
C PRO A 304 2.31 -13.91 -11.35
N MET A 305 2.70 -13.45 -10.16
CA MET A 305 2.79 -12.02 -9.88
C MET A 305 3.88 -11.34 -10.72
N LEU A 306 5.02 -11.98 -10.91
CA LEU A 306 6.08 -11.50 -11.80
C LEU A 306 5.57 -11.41 -13.25
N TYR A 307 4.87 -12.42 -13.75
CA TYR A 307 4.25 -12.40 -15.07
C TYR A 307 3.28 -11.24 -15.24
N LEU A 308 2.41 -10.96 -14.24
CA LEU A 308 1.49 -9.83 -14.26
C LEU A 308 2.24 -8.50 -14.37
N VAL A 309 3.37 -8.34 -13.69
CA VAL A 309 4.22 -7.16 -13.78
C VAL A 309 4.84 -7.03 -15.18
N PHE A 310 5.27 -8.13 -15.79
CA PHE A 310 5.81 -8.12 -17.15
C PHE A 310 4.76 -7.81 -18.21
N ARG A 311 3.55 -8.35 -18.07
CA ARG A 311 2.42 -8.13 -18.97
C ARG A 311 1.96 -6.66 -18.99
N ARG A 312 2.20 -5.90 -17.91
CA ARG A 312 1.90 -4.47 -17.91
C ARG A 312 2.72 -3.79 -18.98
N GLN A 313 2.04 -3.22 -19.97
CA GLN A 313 2.72 -2.44 -21.00
C GLN A 313 3.61 -1.41 -20.31
N LYS A 314 4.88 -1.32 -20.72
CA LYS A 314 5.67 -0.13 -20.44
C LYS A 314 4.77 1.03 -20.83
N SER A 315 4.38 1.88 -19.88
CA SER A 315 3.86 3.18 -20.24
C SER A 315 5.00 3.86 -20.99
N THR A 316 5.06 3.63 -22.29
CA THR A 316 5.96 4.30 -23.24
C THR A 316 5.57 5.76 -23.42
N ARG A 317 4.44 6.13 -22.82
CA ARG A 317 4.18 7.52 -22.48
C ARG A 317 4.99 7.78 -21.20
N GLY A 318 6.24 8.24 -21.36
CA GLY A 318 6.82 9.26 -20.49
C GLY A 318 5.68 10.21 -20.14
N PRO A 319 5.66 10.92 -19.00
CA PRO A 319 4.53 11.75 -18.69
C PRO A 319 4.24 12.48 -20.00
N ARG A 320 3.31 11.92 -20.80
CA ARG A 320 2.55 12.76 -21.68
C ARG A 320 2.12 13.75 -20.64
N ILE A 321 2.77 14.89 -20.63
CA ILE A 321 2.06 16.08 -20.31
C ILE A 321 0.87 15.89 -21.23
N GLU A 322 -0.12 15.11 -20.75
CA GLU A 322 -1.46 15.37 -21.10
C GLU A 322 -1.48 16.83 -20.71
N LYS A 323 -1.10 17.68 -21.70
CA LYS A 323 -1.82 18.90 -21.80
C LYS A 323 -3.22 18.34 -21.72
N GLU A 324 -3.65 18.16 -20.45
CA GLU A 324 -5.02 18.11 -20.11
C GLU A 324 -5.49 19.21 -21.03
N ARG A 325 -6.08 18.83 -22.13
CA ARG A 325 -7.00 19.71 -22.81
C ARG A 325 -7.94 19.98 -21.66
N ARG A 326 -7.51 20.95 -20.84
CA ARG A 326 -8.33 21.59 -19.82
C ARG A 326 -9.54 21.89 -20.68
N ARG A 327 -10.55 21.05 -20.53
CA ARG A 327 -11.84 21.33 -21.14
C ARG A 327 -12.00 22.79 -20.80
N PRO A 328 -12.07 23.68 -21.82
CA PRO A 328 -12.16 25.09 -21.53
C PRO A 328 -13.25 25.16 -20.46
N HIS A 329 -12.97 25.82 -19.34
CA HIS A 329 -13.93 25.98 -18.27
C HIS A 329 -15.19 26.43 -19.00
N ARG A 330 -16.16 25.53 -19.19
CA ARG A 330 -17.40 25.88 -19.84
C ARG A 330 -18.03 26.84 -18.87
N LEU A 331 -17.84 28.12 -19.17
CA LEU A 331 -18.58 29.17 -18.48
C LEU A 331 -20.04 28.79 -18.65
N SER A 332 -20.77 28.78 -17.55
CA SER A 332 -22.19 28.47 -17.59
C SER A 332 -22.88 29.51 -18.49
N ASP A 333 -23.65 29.08 -19.46
CA ASP A 333 -24.36 30.01 -20.38
C ASP A 333 -25.24 31.00 -19.59
N ALA A 334 -25.63 30.67 -18.35
CA ALA A 334 -26.36 31.54 -17.43
C ALA A 334 -25.51 32.73 -16.88
N GLU A 335 -24.18 32.65 -16.97
CA GLU A 335 -23.25 33.67 -16.47
C GLU A 335 -22.71 34.56 -17.61
N LEU A 336 -23.13 34.32 -18.84
CA LEU A 336 -22.66 35.00 -20.02
C LEU A 336 -23.75 35.85 -20.64
N LYS A 337 -23.43 37.12 -20.91
CA LYS A 337 -24.25 38.02 -21.73
C LYS A 337 -23.58 38.18 -23.09
N VAL A 338 -24.32 37.86 -24.17
CA VAL A 338 -23.85 37.97 -25.55
C VAL A 338 -24.57 39.14 -26.21
N ASP A 339 -23.82 40.14 -26.55
CA ASP A 339 -24.31 41.31 -27.30
C ASP A 339 -23.76 41.22 -28.76
N VAL A 340 -24.63 41.35 -29.74
CA VAL A 340 -24.27 41.26 -31.17
C VAL A 340 -24.62 42.58 -31.82
N THR A 341 -23.62 43.20 -32.49
CA THR A 341 -23.77 44.41 -33.27
C THR A 341 -23.20 44.21 -34.66
N THR A 342 -23.69 44.99 -35.68
CA THR A 342 -23.14 44.97 -37.00
C THR A 342 -22.57 46.35 -37.28
N ASP A 343 -21.34 46.40 -37.79
CA ASP A 343 -20.72 47.66 -38.17
C ASP A 343 -21.23 48.16 -39.54
N GLY A 344 -20.82 49.42 -39.90
CA GLY A 344 -21.22 50.02 -41.16
C GLY A 344 -20.66 49.34 -42.41
N ALA A 345 -19.74 48.38 -42.28
CA ALA A 345 -19.17 47.56 -43.34
C ALA A 345 -19.82 46.16 -43.47
N GLY A 346 -20.84 45.87 -42.62
CA GLY A 346 -21.54 44.59 -42.61
C GLY A 346 -20.79 43.46 -41.86
N GLU A 347 -19.73 43.76 -41.08
CA GLU A 347 -19.09 42.82 -40.17
C GLU A 347 -19.91 42.69 -38.89
N ILE A 348 -20.05 41.43 -38.40
CA ILE A 348 -20.74 41.11 -37.18
C ILE A 348 -19.72 41.15 -36.03
N ILE A 349 -19.95 42.01 -35.04
CA ILE A 349 -19.16 42.14 -33.84
C ILE A 349 -19.92 41.44 -32.72
N VAL A 350 -19.33 40.42 -32.13
CA VAL A 350 -19.86 39.67 -31.00
C VAL A 350 -19.08 40.02 -29.72
N LYS A 351 -19.77 40.56 -28.72
CA LYS A 351 -19.22 40.86 -27.40
C LYS A 351 -19.81 39.87 -26.39
N VAL A 352 -18.96 39.06 -25.76
CA VAL A 352 -19.33 38.13 -24.71
C VAL A 352 -18.82 38.69 -23.38
N THR A 353 -19.73 38.90 -22.44
CA THR A 353 -19.44 39.47 -21.11
C THR A 353 -19.74 38.42 -20.03
N HIS A 354 -18.77 38.20 -19.11
CA HIS A 354 -18.99 37.38 -17.93
C HIS A 354 -19.63 38.23 -16.84
N THR A 355 -20.89 38.00 -16.55
CA THR A 355 -21.72 38.84 -15.68
C THR A 355 -21.14 38.98 -14.26
N PRO A 356 -20.64 37.91 -13.58
CA PRO A 356 -20.13 38.02 -12.23
C PRO A 356 -18.82 38.86 -12.10
N SER A 357 -17.95 38.85 -13.13
CA SER A 357 -16.67 39.58 -13.07
C SER A 357 -16.64 40.89 -13.87
N GLY A 358 -17.62 41.11 -14.71
CA GLY A 358 -17.66 42.24 -15.64
C GLY A 358 -16.64 42.21 -16.77
N LEU A 359 -15.82 41.14 -16.86
CA LEU A 359 -14.84 40.98 -17.95
C LEU A 359 -15.57 40.64 -19.25
N PHE A 360 -15.07 41.16 -20.35
CA PHE A 360 -15.63 40.90 -21.67
C PHE A 360 -14.54 40.63 -22.72
N ALA A 361 -14.91 39.88 -23.72
CA ALA A 361 -14.12 39.76 -24.97
C ALA A 361 -15.04 40.08 -26.16
N ALA A 362 -14.49 40.78 -27.17
CA ALA A 362 -15.19 41.08 -28.41
C ALA A 362 -14.35 40.57 -29.56
N GLU A 363 -15.03 39.98 -30.55
CA GLU A 363 -14.43 39.50 -31.80
C GLU A 363 -15.37 39.85 -32.98
N SER A 364 -14.79 40.14 -34.15
CA SER A 364 -15.51 40.45 -35.37
C SER A 364 -15.34 39.38 -36.41
N GLY A 365 -16.30 39.26 -37.34
CA GLY A 365 -16.23 38.37 -38.48
C GLY A 365 -17.51 38.27 -39.26
N ARG A 366 -17.44 37.74 -40.50
CA ARG A 366 -18.61 37.55 -41.37
C ARG A 366 -19.54 36.41 -40.91
N ASN A 367 -19.08 35.57 -40.00
CA ASN A 367 -19.85 34.45 -39.46
C ASN A 367 -20.02 34.62 -37.95
N ARG A 368 -21.25 34.87 -37.52
CA ARG A 368 -21.64 35.07 -36.11
C ARG A 368 -21.15 33.93 -35.18
N ALA A 369 -21.38 32.67 -35.57
CA ALA A 369 -21.04 31.53 -34.71
C ALA A 369 -19.50 31.34 -34.57
N ALA A 370 -18.73 31.78 -35.55
CA ALA A 370 -17.28 31.76 -35.50
C ALA A 370 -16.72 32.90 -34.63
N ALA A 371 -17.28 34.12 -34.72
CA ALA A 371 -16.94 35.27 -33.90
C ALA A 371 -17.28 35.01 -32.43
N GLU A 372 -18.45 34.49 -32.15
CA GLU A 372 -18.94 34.11 -30.80
C GLU A 372 -18.02 33.07 -30.14
N ARG A 373 -17.63 32.01 -30.83
CA ARG A 373 -16.67 31.00 -30.32
C ARG A 373 -15.33 31.64 -30.00
N LYS A 374 -14.78 32.49 -30.83
CA LYS A 374 -13.49 33.18 -30.60
C LYS A 374 -13.60 34.09 -29.39
N ALA A 375 -14.67 34.87 -29.25
CA ALA A 375 -14.91 35.74 -28.09
C ALA A 375 -15.01 34.95 -26.82
N HIS A 376 -15.71 33.78 -26.83
CA HIS A 376 -15.84 32.87 -25.72
C HIS A 376 -14.50 32.28 -25.26
N ASP A 377 -13.68 31.80 -26.21
CA ASP A 377 -12.35 31.23 -25.93
C ASP A 377 -11.41 32.30 -25.35
N LYS A 378 -11.47 33.53 -25.85
CA LYS A 378 -10.68 34.67 -25.37
C LYS A 378 -11.09 35.07 -23.93
N LEU A 379 -12.39 35.15 -23.66
CA LEU A 379 -12.92 35.45 -22.34
C LEU A 379 -12.55 34.35 -21.31
N ALA A 380 -12.66 33.07 -21.69
CA ALA A 380 -12.24 31.96 -20.87
C ALA A 380 -10.74 31.97 -20.55
N GLY A 381 -9.92 32.51 -21.49
CA GLY A 381 -8.51 32.76 -21.26
C GLY A 381 -8.22 33.86 -20.21
N MET A 382 -9.03 34.92 -20.23
CA MET A 382 -8.89 36.08 -19.32
C MET A 382 -9.34 35.76 -17.88
N LEU A 383 -10.29 34.83 -17.72
CA LEU A 383 -10.81 34.39 -16.41
C LEU A 383 -9.92 33.35 -15.73
N ARG A 384 -8.83 32.91 -16.36
CA ARG A 384 -7.85 32.05 -15.71
C ARG A 384 -7.05 32.85 -14.68
N PRO A 385 -6.98 32.40 -13.41
CA PRO A 385 -6.09 33.04 -12.45
C PRO A 385 -4.66 32.97 -12.98
N SER A 386 -3.96 34.10 -12.99
CA SER A 386 -2.54 34.21 -13.32
C SER A 386 -1.73 33.31 -12.39
N GLU A 387 -1.15 32.22 -12.90
CA GLU A 387 -0.18 31.38 -12.17
C GLU A 387 1.20 32.07 -12.09
N LYS A 388 1.23 33.34 -11.69
CA LYS A 388 2.46 34.04 -11.31
C LYS A 388 2.27 34.57 -9.91
N GLY A 389 2.72 33.77 -8.93
CA GLY A 389 2.85 34.08 -7.53
C GLY A 389 3.68 32.97 -6.89
#